data_278882753f9c459af03278ac9ffacacf
#
_entry.id   278882753f9c459af03278ac9ffacacf
#
_cell.length_a   1.000
_cell.length_b   1.000
_cell.length_c   1.000
_cell.angle_alpha   90.00
_cell.angle_beta   90.00
_cell.angle_gamma   90.00
#
_symmetry.space_group_name_H-M   'P 1'
#
loop_
_entity.id
_entity.type
_entity.pdbx_description
1 polymer ?
#
loop_
_entity_poly.entity_id
_entity_poly.type
_entity_poly.pdbx_seq_one_letter_code
_entity_poly.pdbx_strand_id
1 'polypeptide(L)'
;MKRVGGVLGVVAAMCCIAAAARAGPVGERHIQTTDATAAVRDAEHRSQVRVTVWYPAAQGAVEQRIDLGPPGHPLFQVGAVAPDAAFAPGGPSPVILFSHGFGGAARMMGWFGTALARAGYIVVAVDHPGNNGVDKMTVAGAILSWDRVQDLRAALEAARADPTIGPHLDLGRIGVSGFSAGGFTALVSVGARVEMNRFLAFCRRRPTDGVCAPQKEFALTMDDAQRALASPELAAEAAHAGDDHTIPGVRAAFAIAPAIVQALPPEGLARIKVPVAIILGDADPVAPPDTNGVVAAKAIVHAELKVLPGVGHYDFLAACTPAGVAAVPLCAIKVPQDRTHQAAIDMALAFFRRTLGAP
;
A
#
# COMPACT_ATOMS: atom_id res chain seq x y z
N MET A 1 -71.72 -0.99 37.61
CA MET A 1 -70.32 -0.77 38.04
C MET A 1 -69.45 -1.85 37.36
N LYS A 2 -68.73 -1.50 36.26
CA LYS A 2 -67.80 -2.42 35.58
C LYS A 2 -66.37 -1.84 35.76
N ARG A 3 -65.53 -2.58 36.42
CA ARG A 3 -64.12 -2.24 36.59
C ARG A 3 -63.35 -2.69 35.32
N VAL A 4 -62.67 -1.74 34.68
CA VAL A 4 -61.74 -2.00 33.59
C VAL A 4 -60.34 -2.11 34.22
N GLY A 5 -59.73 -3.27 34.14
CA GLY A 5 -58.34 -3.49 34.54
C GLY A 5 -57.40 -3.14 33.39
N GLY A 6 -56.57 -2.13 33.61
CA GLY A 6 -55.49 -1.77 32.66
C GLY A 6 -54.25 -2.66 32.91
N VAL A 7 -53.79 -3.34 31.88
CA VAL A 7 -52.51 -4.06 31.86
C VAL A 7 -51.42 -3.09 31.38
N LEU A 8 -50.53 -2.73 32.32
CA LEU A 8 -49.29 -2.01 31.93
C LEU A 8 -48.30 -3.02 31.36
N GLY A 9 -48.07 -2.94 30.06
CA GLY A 9 -46.98 -3.65 29.42
C GLY A 9 -45.65 -2.90 29.62
N VAL A 10 -44.73 -3.49 30.36
CA VAL A 10 -43.34 -3.00 30.51
C VAL A 10 -42.55 -3.43 29.25
N VAL A 11 -42.27 -2.47 28.38
CA VAL A 11 -41.33 -2.68 27.23
C VAL A 11 -39.91 -2.55 27.79
N ALA A 12 -39.22 -3.66 27.98
CA ALA A 12 -37.78 -3.66 28.29
C ALA A 12 -36.99 -3.26 27.03
N ALA A 13 -36.49 -2.05 27.01
CA ALA A 13 -35.54 -1.62 25.99
C ALA A 13 -34.19 -2.33 26.22
N MET A 14 -33.92 -3.32 25.40
CA MET A 14 -32.63 -4.00 25.37
C MET A 14 -31.60 -3.06 24.71
N CYS A 15 -30.88 -2.28 25.51
CA CYS A 15 -29.71 -1.52 25.05
C CYS A 15 -28.61 -2.51 24.67
N CYS A 16 -28.48 -2.80 23.38
CA CYS A 16 -27.26 -3.39 22.84
C CYS A 16 -26.10 -2.39 23.01
N ILE A 17 -25.38 -2.49 24.13
CA ILE A 17 -24.09 -1.84 24.28
C ILE A 17 -23.17 -2.60 23.32
N ALA A 18 -22.96 -2.02 22.13
CA ALA A 18 -21.85 -2.43 21.26
C ALA A 18 -20.58 -2.15 22.07
N ALA A 19 -19.99 -3.18 22.65
CA ALA A 19 -18.66 -3.08 23.22
C ALA A 19 -17.74 -2.61 22.12
N ALA A 20 -17.22 -1.37 22.25
CA ALA A 20 -16.13 -0.92 21.41
C ALA A 20 -15.01 -1.96 21.58
N ALA A 21 -14.79 -2.76 20.56
CA ALA A 21 -13.69 -3.72 20.55
C ALA A 21 -12.42 -2.93 20.85
N ARG A 22 -11.82 -3.16 22.01
CA ARG A 22 -10.49 -2.60 22.31
C ARG A 22 -9.58 -3.08 21.19
N ALA A 23 -8.97 -2.13 20.48
CA ALA A 23 -7.96 -2.44 19.49
C ALA A 23 -6.89 -3.36 20.12
N GLY A 24 -6.81 -4.60 19.64
CA GLY A 24 -5.89 -5.62 20.16
C GLY A 24 -4.45 -5.34 19.71
N PRO A 25 -3.47 -6.10 20.25
CA PRO A 25 -2.09 -6.03 19.78
C PRO A 25 -1.99 -6.49 18.32
N VAL A 26 -0.94 -6.06 17.64
CA VAL A 26 -0.64 -6.42 16.25
C VAL A 26 0.54 -7.38 16.22
N GLY A 27 0.38 -8.52 15.56
CA GLY A 27 1.47 -9.44 15.26
C GLY A 27 2.21 -9.01 13.98
N GLU A 28 3.50 -9.29 13.94
CA GLU A 28 4.30 -9.17 12.71
C GLU A 28 5.03 -10.48 12.46
N ARG A 29 4.97 -10.95 11.20
CA ARG A 29 5.69 -12.15 10.76
C ARG A 29 6.39 -11.87 9.43
N HIS A 30 7.59 -12.42 9.28
CA HIS A 30 8.36 -12.32 8.05
C HIS A 30 8.43 -13.68 7.38
N ILE A 31 8.06 -13.72 6.10
CA ILE A 31 8.23 -14.89 5.24
C ILE A 31 8.98 -14.49 3.97
N GLN A 32 9.48 -15.47 3.25
CA GLN A 32 10.14 -15.29 1.97
C GLN A 32 9.43 -16.13 0.91
N THR A 33 9.40 -15.61 -0.31
CA THR A 33 8.93 -16.33 -1.49
C THR A 33 9.86 -16.08 -2.65
N THR A 34 9.56 -16.64 -3.80
CA THR A 34 10.30 -16.44 -5.05
C THR A 34 9.37 -15.97 -6.15
N ASP A 35 9.88 -15.09 -6.99
CA ASP A 35 9.25 -14.67 -8.25
C ASP A 35 10.28 -14.66 -9.37
N ALA A 36 9.91 -15.16 -10.55
CA ALA A 36 10.83 -15.28 -11.67
C ALA A 36 11.35 -13.91 -12.15
N THR A 37 10.50 -12.87 -12.12
CA THR A 37 10.87 -11.51 -12.54
C THR A 37 11.77 -10.81 -11.54
N ALA A 38 11.81 -11.28 -10.29
CA ALA A 38 12.64 -10.72 -9.22
C ALA A 38 14.14 -10.76 -9.58
N ALA A 39 14.61 -11.87 -10.17
CA ALA A 39 16.03 -12.03 -10.55
C ALA A 39 16.50 -11.02 -11.62
N VAL A 40 15.60 -10.54 -12.47
CA VAL A 40 15.92 -9.50 -13.47
C VAL A 40 16.12 -8.14 -12.80
N ARG A 41 15.41 -7.91 -11.69
CA ARG A 41 15.38 -6.63 -10.97
C ARG A 41 16.38 -6.56 -9.81
N ASP A 42 16.70 -7.69 -9.18
CA ASP A 42 17.61 -7.75 -8.03
C ASP A 42 19.08 -7.58 -8.46
N ALA A 43 19.88 -6.80 -7.69
CA ALA A 43 21.27 -6.51 -7.99
C ALA A 43 22.19 -7.75 -7.95
N GLU A 44 21.79 -8.80 -7.25
CA GLU A 44 22.53 -10.06 -7.12
C GLU A 44 21.82 -11.21 -7.86
N HIS A 45 20.83 -10.87 -8.71
CA HIS A 45 20.02 -11.81 -9.49
C HIS A 45 19.31 -12.89 -8.66
N ARG A 46 18.93 -12.53 -7.42
CA ARG A 46 18.12 -13.40 -6.55
C ARG A 46 16.66 -13.35 -6.95
N SER A 47 16.01 -14.50 -7.02
CA SER A 47 14.55 -14.58 -7.25
C SER A 47 13.72 -14.35 -5.99
N GLN A 48 14.34 -13.96 -4.87
CA GLN A 48 13.69 -13.84 -3.57
C GLN A 48 12.88 -12.55 -3.45
N VAL A 49 11.69 -12.68 -2.85
CA VAL A 49 10.81 -11.57 -2.44
C VAL A 49 10.60 -11.68 -0.94
N ARG A 50 10.92 -10.62 -0.20
CA ARG A 50 10.63 -10.53 1.24
C ARG A 50 9.20 -10.07 1.45
N VAL A 51 8.53 -10.72 2.39
CA VAL A 51 7.14 -10.46 2.73
C VAL A 51 7.03 -10.18 4.23
N THR A 52 6.39 -9.07 4.58
CA THR A 52 6.01 -8.72 5.94
C THR A 52 4.49 -8.87 6.08
N VAL A 53 4.05 -9.62 7.09
CA VAL A 53 2.63 -9.82 7.37
C VAL A 53 2.29 -9.22 8.73
N TRP A 54 1.36 -8.24 8.74
CA TRP A 54 0.77 -7.70 9.96
C TRP A 54 -0.64 -8.27 10.15
N TYR A 55 -0.95 -8.66 11.37
CA TYR A 55 -2.20 -9.35 11.68
C TYR A 55 -2.70 -9.05 13.10
N PRO A 56 -4.00 -9.23 13.39
CA PRO A 56 -4.50 -9.19 14.76
C PRO A 56 -3.84 -10.29 15.61
N ALA A 57 -3.14 -9.88 16.67
CA ALA A 57 -2.51 -10.82 17.61
C ALA A 57 -3.39 -11.12 18.82
N ALA A 58 -3.16 -12.28 19.45
CA ALA A 58 -3.84 -12.69 20.65
C ALA A 58 -3.68 -11.67 21.78
N GLN A 59 -4.70 -11.52 22.62
CA GLN A 59 -4.65 -10.65 23.78
C GLN A 59 -3.49 -11.06 24.71
N GLY A 60 -2.76 -10.05 25.19
CA GLY A 60 -1.56 -10.25 26.01
C GLY A 60 -0.27 -10.38 25.23
N ALA A 61 -0.29 -10.39 23.87
CA ALA A 61 0.93 -10.26 23.10
C ALA A 61 1.62 -8.94 23.39
N VAL A 62 2.94 -8.98 23.60
CA VAL A 62 3.75 -7.82 24.00
C VAL A 62 4.29 -7.12 22.76
N GLU A 63 3.77 -5.94 22.46
CA GLU A 63 4.22 -5.13 21.34
C GLU A 63 5.57 -4.47 21.66
N GLN A 64 6.45 -4.46 20.68
CA GLN A 64 7.72 -3.72 20.66
C GLN A 64 7.66 -2.64 19.60
N ARG A 65 8.31 -1.50 19.85
CA ARG A 65 8.41 -0.44 18.84
C ARG A 65 9.19 -0.91 17.63
N ILE A 66 8.70 -0.54 16.46
CA ILE A 66 9.45 -0.66 15.21
C ILE A 66 9.96 0.74 14.86
N ASP A 67 11.27 0.89 14.92
CA ASP A 67 11.97 2.09 14.48
C ASP A 67 12.86 1.72 13.28
N LEU A 68 13.04 2.64 12.33
CA LEU A 68 13.93 2.48 11.18
C LEU A 68 15.08 3.48 11.29
N GLY A 69 16.30 3.00 11.03
CA GLY A 69 17.53 3.78 11.10
C GLY A 69 18.67 2.95 11.66
N PRO A 70 19.86 3.55 11.86
CA PRO A 70 20.98 2.89 12.49
C PRO A 70 20.65 2.46 13.94
N PRO A 71 21.21 1.35 14.44
CA PRO A 71 21.00 0.89 15.80
C PRO A 71 21.25 2.01 16.83
N GLY A 72 20.27 2.23 17.73
CA GLY A 72 20.31 3.29 18.73
C GLY A 72 20.05 4.72 18.22
N HIS A 73 19.95 4.92 16.92
CA HIS A 73 19.68 6.21 16.27
C HIS A 73 18.52 6.12 15.29
N PRO A 74 17.29 5.91 15.76
CA PRO A 74 16.14 5.77 14.88
C PRO A 74 15.86 7.06 14.13
N LEU A 75 15.66 6.95 12.82
CA LEU A 75 15.33 8.08 11.94
C LEU A 75 13.81 8.18 11.72
N PHE A 76 13.12 7.04 11.79
CA PHE A 76 11.66 6.97 11.61
C PHE A 76 11.02 6.11 12.69
N GLN A 77 9.81 6.50 13.10
CA GLN A 77 8.91 5.74 13.96
C GLN A 77 7.80 5.12 13.10
N VAL A 78 7.73 3.81 13.11
CA VAL A 78 6.81 3.06 12.24
C VAL A 78 5.54 2.65 12.96
N GLY A 79 5.67 2.21 14.21
CA GLY A 79 4.57 1.68 15.01
C GLY A 79 5.07 0.72 16.08
N ALA A 80 4.20 -0.18 16.49
CA ALA A 80 4.55 -1.25 17.43
C ALA A 80 3.89 -2.56 17.00
N VAL A 81 4.61 -3.67 17.18
CA VAL A 81 4.16 -5.03 16.86
C VAL A 81 4.70 -6.05 17.86
N ALA A 82 4.02 -7.18 17.97
CA ALA A 82 4.47 -8.36 18.71
C ALA A 82 5.05 -9.37 17.69
N PRO A 83 6.38 -9.55 17.62
CA PRO A 83 7.00 -10.45 16.65
C PRO A 83 6.52 -11.89 16.85
N ASP A 84 6.12 -12.54 15.76
CA ASP A 84 5.67 -13.94 15.70
C ASP A 84 4.58 -14.33 16.74
N ALA A 85 3.81 -13.35 17.22
CA ALA A 85 2.75 -13.60 18.19
C ALA A 85 1.68 -14.51 17.59
N ALA A 86 0.98 -15.26 18.45
CA ALA A 86 -0.18 -16.04 18.05
C ALA A 86 -1.27 -15.11 17.48
N PHE A 87 -2.01 -15.58 16.48
CA PHE A 87 -3.17 -14.86 15.94
C PHE A 87 -4.26 -14.70 17.00
N ALA A 88 -4.99 -13.60 16.92
CA ALA A 88 -6.21 -13.43 17.71
C ALA A 88 -7.19 -14.56 17.40
N PRO A 89 -7.90 -15.09 18.42
CA PRO A 89 -8.93 -16.08 18.17
C PRO A 89 -10.07 -15.46 17.35
N GLY A 90 -10.58 -16.21 16.39
CA GLY A 90 -11.66 -15.78 15.49
C GLY A 90 -11.64 -16.54 14.18
N GLY A 91 -12.54 -16.16 13.26
CA GLY A 91 -12.56 -16.68 11.88
C GLY A 91 -11.49 -16.03 10.99
N PRO A 92 -11.40 -16.46 9.71
CA PRO A 92 -10.51 -15.84 8.75
C PRO A 92 -10.81 -14.35 8.54
N SER A 93 -9.76 -13.54 8.45
CA SER A 93 -9.80 -12.08 8.28
C SER A 93 -9.61 -11.66 6.83
N PRO A 94 -10.22 -10.56 6.37
CA PRO A 94 -9.96 -10.01 5.04
C PRO A 94 -8.48 -9.65 4.86
N VAL A 95 -7.99 -9.82 3.64
CA VAL A 95 -6.58 -9.62 3.28
C VAL A 95 -6.39 -8.31 2.54
N ILE A 96 -5.38 -7.55 2.90
CA ILE A 96 -4.94 -6.36 2.16
C ILE A 96 -3.52 -6.60 1.66
N LEU A 97 -3.35 -6.70 0.35
CA LEU A 97 -2.03 -6.68 -0.27
C LEU A 97 -1.49 -5.26 -0.26
N PHE A 98 -0.22 -5.07 0.10
CA PHE A 98 0.34 -3.73 0.22
C PHE A 98 1.67 -3.57 -0.54
N SER A 99 1.74 -2.51 -1.37
CA SER A 99 2.92 -2.12 -2.15
C SER A 99 3.46 -0.77 -1.67
N HIS A 100 4.73 -0.71 -1.28
CA HIS A 100 5.40 0.53 -0.85
C HIS A 100 5.75 1.46 -2.02
N GLY A 101 6.18 2.69 -1.72
CA GLY A 101 6.64 3.69 -2.69
C GLY A 101 7.98 3.32 -3.33
N PHE A 102 8.42 4.15 -4.29
CA PHE A 102 9.73 4.01 -4.95
C PHE A 102 10.85 4.06 -3.91
N GLY A 103 11.79 3.12 -3.94
CA GLY A 103 12.91 3.03 -3.00
C GLY A 103 12.53 2.86 -1.53
N GLY A 104 11.22 2.61 -1.22
CA GLY A 104 10.73 2.42 0.13
C GLY A 104 10.93 0.99 0.65
N ALA A 105 10.17 0.62 1.68
CA ALA A 105 10.11 -0.74 2.22
C ALA A 105 8.73 -0.99 2.83
N ALA A 106 8.36 -2.26 2.99
CA ALA A 106 7.12 -2.64 3.68
C ALA A 106 7.04 -1.94 5.05
N ARG A 107 8.07 -2.04 5.87
CA ARG A 107 8.12 -1.44 7.20
C ARG A 107 8.03 0.10 7.21
N MET A 108 8.46 0.80 6.16
CA MET A 108 8.28 2.25 6.06
C MET A 108 6.79 2.65 6.08
N MET A 109 5.92 1.74 5.64
CA MET A 109 4.46 1.90 5.64
C MET A 109 3.77 1.16 6.81
N GLY A 110 4.54 0.72 7.79
CA GLY A 110 4.02 -0.03 8.93
C GLY A 110 3.00 0.74 9.78
N TRP A 111 3.05 2.07 9.81
CA TRP A 111 2.04 2.92 10.44
C TRP A 111 0.63 2.65 9.88
N PHE A 112 0.54 2.42 8.58
CA PHE A 112 -0.73 2.11 7.90
C PHE A 112 -1.07 0.61 8.03
N GLY A 113 -0.09 -0.28 7.76
CA GLY A 113 -0.29 -1.73 7.85
C GLY A 113 -0.71 -2.18 9.24
N THR A 114 -0.05 -1.69 10.29
CA THR A 114 -0.40 -2.02 11.69
C THR A 114 -1.76 -1.45 12.10
N ALA A 115 -2.15 -0.28 11.60
CA ALA A 115 -3.47 0.28 11.86
C ALA A 115 -4.60 -0.56 11.25
N LEU A 116 -4.41 -1.06 10.01
CA LEU A 116 -5.36 -1.98 9.39
C LEU A 116 -5.40 -3.33 10.14
N ALA A 117 -4.24 -3.87 10.53
CA ALA A 117 -4.17 -5.10 11.30
C ALA A 117 -4.87 -4.97 12.67
N ARG A 118 -4.68 -3.83 13.35
CA ARG A 118 -5.36 -3.50 14.61
C ARG A 118 -6.87 -3.41 14.47
N ALA A 119 -7.34 -3.09 13.27
CA ALA A 119 -8.77 -3.06 12.92
C ALA A 119 -9.31 -4.42 12.45
N GLY A 120 -8.49 -5.48 12.40
CA GLY A 120 -8.92 -6.86 12.11
C GLY A 120 -8.54 -7.39 10.72
N TYR A 121 -7.83 -6.62 9.88
CA TYR A 121 -7.35 -7.08 8.58
C TYR A 121 -6.01 -7.83 8.72
N ILE A 122 -5.72 -8.73 7.78
CA ILE A 122 -4.36 -9.25 7.59
C ILE A 122 -3.72 -8.48 6.43
N VAL A 123 -2.59 -7.83 6.67
CA VAL A 123 -1.89 -7.04 5.67
C VAL A 123 -0.65 -7.79 5.22
N VAL A 124 -0.57 -8.10 3.93
CA VAL A 124 0.56 -8.79 3.29
C VAL A 124 1.32 -7.77 2.45
N ALA A 125 2.47 -7.35 2.92
CA ALA A 125 3.31 -6.33 2.31
C ALA A 125 4.62 -6.93 1.80
N VAL A 126 5.18 -6.38 0.73
CA VAL A 126 6.42 -6.87 0.10
C VAL A 126 7.50 -5.79 0.09
N ASP A 127 8.77 -6.21 0.06
CA ASP A 127 9.88 -5.39 -0.40
C ASP A 127 10.19 -5.76 -1.85
N HIS A 128 10.00 -4.81 -2.77
CA HIS A 128 10.14 -5.08 -4.20
C HIS A 128 11.61 -5.22 -4.60
N PRO A 129 12.02 -6.34 -5.23
CA PRO A 129 13.40 -6.56 -5.66
C PRO A 129 13.95 -5.42 -6.54
N GLY A 130 15.15 -4.96 -6.25
CA GLY A 130 15.81 -3.87 -6.97
C GLY A 130 15.16 -2.49 -6.84
N ASN A 131 14.07 -2.38 -6.06
CA ASN A 131 13.38 -1.11 -5.82
C ASN A 131 12.89 -1.02 -4.37
N ASN A 132 13.78 -1.20 -3.43
CA ASN A 132 13.48 -1.08 -2.00
C ASN A 132 14.65 -0.46 -1.24
N GLY A 133 14.39 0.04 -0.04
CA GLY A 133 15.38 0.71 0.82
C GLY A 133 16.26 -0.24 1.65
N VAL A 134 16.13 -1.56 1.46
CA VAL A 134 16.90 -2.57 2.20
C VAL A 134 18.04 -3.13 1.35
N ASP A 135 17.78 -3.37 0.06
CA ASP A 135 18.75 -3.86 -0.90
C ASP A 135 19.25 -2.75 -1.83
N LYS A 136 20.30 -3.04 -2.58
CA LYS A 136 20.78 -2.14 -3.61
C LYS A 136 19.72 -1.94 -4.70
N MET A 137 19.35 -0.69 -4.96
CA MET A 137 18.46 -0.35 -6.06
C MET A 137 19.15 -0.57 -7.41
N THR A 138 18.36 -0.96 -8.41
CA THR A 138 18.82 -1.22 -9.78
C THR A 138 17.99 -0.40 -10.79
N VAL A 139 18.52 -0.22 -11.98
CA VAL A 139 17.78 0.41 -13.07
C VAL A 139 16.55 -0.43 -13.45
N ALA A 140 16.70 -1.76 -13.55
CA ALA A 140 15.60 -2.67 -13.84
C ALA A 140 14.49 -2.58 -12.78
N GLY A 141 14.84 -2.66 -11.49
CA GLY A 141 13.88 -2.49 -10.38
C GLY A 141 13.18 -1.13 -10.39
N ALA A 142 13.88 -0.07 -10.82
CA ALA A 142 13.32 1.27 -10.91
C ALA A 142 12.29 1.44 -12.03
N ILE A 143 12.47 0.78 -13.18
CA ILE A 143 11.67 1.02 -14.39
C ILE A 143 10.60 -0.06 -14.66
N LEU A 144 10.79 -1.31 -14.23
CA LEU A 144 9.85 -2.42 -14.46
C LEU A 144 8.73 -2.40 -13.40
N SER A 145 8.03 -1.27 -13.30
CA SER A 145 7.05 -1.03 -12.23
C SER A 145 5.83 -1.95 -12.27
N TRP A 146 5.49 -2.53 -13.42
CA TRP A 146 4.37 -3.49 -13.56
C TRP A 146 4.67 -4.84 -12.92
N ASP A 147 5.94 -5.25 -12.86
CA ASP A 147 6.36 -6.52 -12.24
C ASP A 147 6.15 -6.53 -10.72
N ARG A 148 5.99 -5.36 -10.09
CA ARG A 148 5.62 -5.25 -8.67
C ARG A 148 4.30 -5.97 -8.34
N VAL A 149 3.43 -6.17 -9.33
CA VAL A 149 2.19 -6.94 -9.15
C VAL A 149 2.50 -8.43 -9.02
N GLN A 150 3.53 -8.94 -9.69
CA GLN A 150 3.95 -10.35 -9.55
C GLN A 150 4.48 -10.60 -8.14
N ASP A 151 5.24 -9.65 -7.55
CA ASP A 151 5.69 -9.75 -6.16
C ASP A 151 4.48 -9.88 -5.19
N LEU A 152 3.42 -9.09 -5.41
CA LEU A 152 2.19 -9.17 -4.59
C LEU A 152 1.48 -10.52 -4.77
N ARG A 153 1.43 -11.07 -5.99
CA ARG A 153 0.87 -12.40 -6.24
C ARG A 153 1.68 -13.49 -5.52
N ALA A 154 3.00 -13.45 -5.68
CA ALA A 154 3.90 -14.40 -5.01
C ALA A 154 3.76 -14.33 -3.48
N ALA A 155 3.65 -13.12 -2.93
CA ALA A 155 3.44 -12.90 -1.50
C ALA A 155 2.10 -13.46 -1.00
N LEU A 156 1.01 -13.25 -1.75
CA LEU A 156 -0.31 -13.81 -1.42
C LEU A 156 -0.28 -15.34 -1.40
N GLU A 157 0.32 -15.96 -2.42
CA GLU A 157 0.45 -17.41 -2.49
C GLU A 157 1.34 -17.98 -1.37
N ALA A 158 2.44 -17.29 -1.04
CA ALA A 158 3.29 -17.68 0.08
C ALA A 158 2.54 -17.57 1.42
N ALA A 159 1.82 -16.47 1.65
CA ALA A 159 1.00 -16.31 2.86
C ALA A 159 -0.10 -17.38 2.95
N ARG A 160 -0.73 -17.72 1.82
CA ARG A 160 -1.73 -18.79 1.73
C ARG A 160 -1.16 -20.17 2.06
N ALA A 161 0.07 -20.46 1.60
CA ALA A 161 0.74 -21.73 1.83
C ALA A 161 1.41 -21.83 3.21
N ASP A 162 1.63 -20.72 3.90
CA ASP A 162 2.25 -20.71 5.23
C ASP A 162 1.30 -21.37 6.26
N PRO A 163 1.75 -22.39 7.01
CA PRO A 163 0.89 -23.14 7.92
C PRO A 163 0.38 -22.31 9.11
N THR A 164 1.01 -21.19 9.40
CA THR A 164 0.61 -20.29 10.50
C THR A 164 -0.33 -19.19 10.02
N ILE A 165 -0.10 -18.64 8.82
CA ILE A 165 -0.84 -17.50 8.27
C ILE A 165 -2.07 -17.99 7.49
N GLY A 166 -1.89 -18.99 6.62
CA GLY A 166 -2.90 -19.46 5.66
C GLY A 166 -4.28 -19.74 6.26
N PRO A 167 -4.38 -20.43 7.41
CA PRO A 167 -5.67 -20.72 8.06
C PRO A 167 -6.47 -19.48 8.47
N HIS A 168 -5.82 -18.31 8.56
CA HIS A 168 -6.43 -17.07 9.00
C HIS A 168 -6.83 -16.13 7.84
N LEU A 169 -6.51 -16.48 6.59
CA LEU A 169 -6.79 -15.64 5.42
C LEU A 169 -8.20 -15.90 4.88
N ASP A 170 -9.01 -14.85 4.75
CA ASP A 170 -10.23 -14.89 3.96
C ASP A 170 -9.94 -14.48 2.52
N LEU A 171 -9.66 -15.45 1.68
CA LEU A 171 -9.35 -15.26 0.26
C LEU A 171 -10.57 -14.86 -0.59
N GLY A 172 -11.76 -14.86 -0.03
CA GLY A 172 -12.97 -14.29 -0.65
C GLY A 172 -13.08 -12.77 -0.45
N ARG A 173 -12.23 -12.16 0.41
CA ARG A 173 -12.26 -10.74 0.77
C ARG A 173 -10.86 -10.13 0.68
N ILE A 174 -10.34 -9.97 -0.55
CA ILE A 174 -9.01 -9.42 -0.81
C ILE A 174 -9.13 -7.98 -1.31
N GLY A 175 -8.40 -7.06 -0.69
CA GLY A 175 -8.15 -5.71 -1.18
C GLY A 175 -6.67 -5.52 -1.53
N VAL A 176 -6.37 -4.46 -2.25
CA VAL A 176 -4.99 -4.02 -2.51
C VAL A 176 -4.83 -2.55 -2.11
N SER A 177 -3.69 -2.21 -1.59
CA SER A 177 -3.34 -0.83 -1.27
C SER A 177 -1.87 -0.56 -1.59
N GLY A 178 -1.52 0.72 -1.71
CA GLY A 178 -0.13 1.08 -1.88
C GLY A 178 0.08 2.59 -1.91
N PHE A 179 1.32 2.99 -1.68
CA PHE A 179 1.75 4.37 -1.64
C PHE A 179 2.62 4.72 -2.85
N SER A 180 2.41 5.89 -3.49
CA SER A 180 3.24 6.40 -4.58
C SER A 180 3.32 5.41 -5.75
N ALA A 181 4.50 4.88 -6.10
CA ALA A 181 4.67 3.77 -7.03
C ALA A 181 3.86 2.53 -6.62
N GLY A 182 3.63 2.31 -5.31
CA GLY A 182 2.72 1.28 -4.81
C GLY A 182 1.25 1.61 -5.09
N GLY A 183 0.87 2.87 -5.12
CA GLY A 183 -0.45 3.32 -5.56
C GLY A 183 -0.70 3.02 -7.05
N PHE A 184 0.32 3.22 -7.88
CA PHE A 184 0.31 2.72 -9.27
C PHE A 184 0.13 1.20 -9.31
N THR A 185 0.93 0.45 -8.52
CA THR A 185 0.83 -1.01 -8.43
C THR A 185 -0.59 -1.45 -8.04
N ALA A 186 -1.24 -0.76 -7.09
CA ALA A 186 -2.61 -1.05 -6.68
C ALA A 186 -3.61 -0.88 -7.82
N LEU A 187 -3.48 0.17 -8.64
CA LEU A 187 -4.34 0.39 -9.81
C LEU A 187 -4.11 -0.65 -10.90
N VAL A 188 -2.86 -1.04 -11.15
CA VAL A 188 -2.50 -2.09 -12.11
C VAL A 188 -3.02 -3.45 -11.65
N SER A 189 -2.94 -3.74 -10.35
CA SER A 189 -3.47 -4.99 -9.75
C SER A 189 -4.98 -5.19 -9.93
N VAL A 190 -5.72 -4.14 -10.27
CA VAL A 190 -7.18 -4.20 -10.48
C VAL A 190 -7.60 -3.90 -11.92
N GLY A 191 -6.65 -3.94 -12.87
CA GLY A 191 -6.96 -3.95 -14.31
C GLY A 191 -6.53 -2.72 -15.10
N ALA A 192 -5.84 -1.73 -14.49
CA ALA A 192 -5.21 -0.67 -15.28
C ALA A 192 -4.09 -1.26 -16.15
N ARG A 193 -4.05 -0.87 -17.42
CA ARG A 193 -3.01 -1.29 -18.36
C ARG A 193 -1.87 -0.28 -18.38
N VAL A 194 -0.65 -0.75 -18.61
CA VAL A 194 0.56 0.08 -18.58
C VAL A 194 1.03 0.37 -19.98
N GLU A 195 1.26 1.66 -20.29
CA GLU A 195 1.84 2.15 -21.53
C GLU A 195 3.07 3.01 -21.23
N MET A 196 4.24 2.39 -21.07
CA MET A 196 5.47 3.12 -20.73
C MET A 196 5.86 4.19 -21.73
N ASN A 197 5.60 3.97 -23.03
CA ASN A 197 5.83 4.98 -24.06
C ASN A 197 5.02 6.26 -23.84
N ARG A 198 3.81 6.15 -23.27
CA ARG A 198 2.98 7.30 -22.89
C ARG A 198 3.63 8.09 -21.74
N PHE A 199 4.14 7.40 -20.71
CA PHE A 199 4.88 8.03 -19.63
C PHE A 199 6.14 8.76 -20.13
N LEU A 200 6.97 8.08 -20.92
CA LEU A 200 8.17 8.69 -21.52
C LEU A 200 7.82 9.91 -22.38
N ALA A 201 6.75 9.82 -23.19
CA ALA A 201 6.28 10.95 -24.00
C ALA A 201 5.77 12.10 -23.13
N PHE A 202 5.12 11.82 -22.01
CA PHE A 202 4.71 12.84 -21.06
C PHE A 202 5.93 13.57 -20.48
N CYS A 203 6.93 12.83 -20.00
CA CYS A 203 8.14 13.41 -19.40
C CYS A 203 8.96 14.23 -20.38
N ARG A 204 9.02 13.84 -21.65
CA ARG A 204 9.65 14.70 -22.69
C ARG A 204 8.94 16.05 -22.85
N ARG A 205 7.61 16.09 -22.70
CA ARG A 205 6.84 17.34 -22.81
C ARG A 205 6.80 18.15 -21.51
N ARG A 206 6.97 17.49 -20.35
CA ARG A 206 6.91 18.09 -19.02
C ARG A 206 8.07 17.64 -18.14
N PRO A 207 9.32 17.96 -18.51
CA PRO A 207 10.51 17.46 -17.81
C PRO A 207 10.63 17.97 -16.36
N THR A 208 9.89 19.02 -16.00
CA THR A 208 9.85 19.58 -14.64
C THR A 208 8.74 18.99 -13.77
N ASP A 209 7.89 18.09 -14.29
CA ASP A 209 6.94 17.36 -13.46
C ASP A 209 7.68 16.45 -12.48
N GLY A 210 7.20 16.36 -11.25
CA GLY A 210 7.92 15.65 -10.18
C GLY A 210 8.22 14.18 -10.49
N VAL A 211 7.29 13.47 -11.16
CA VAL A 211 7.52 12.07 -11.54
C VAL A 211 8.57 11.90 -12.65
N CYS A 212 8.92 12.98 -13.37
CA CYS A 212 9.89 12.97 -14.46
C CYS A 212 11.31 13.37 -14.01
N ALA A 213 11.42 14.01 -12.86
CA ALA A 213 12.69 14.37 -12.25
C ALA A 213 13.38 13.14 -11.64
N PRO A 214 14.73 13.09 -11.60
CA PRO A 214 15.44 12.08 -10.84
C PRO A 214 14.98 12.08 -9.37
N GLN A 215 14.61 10.91 -8.86
CA GLN A 215 14.10 10.77 -7.50
C GLN A 215 15.25 10.80 -6.48
N LYS A 216 14.95 11.25 -5.25
CA LYS A 216 15.96 11.35 -4.19
C LYS A 216 16.48 9.98 -3.74
N GLU A 217 15.66 8.96 -3.86
CA GLU A 217 15.96 7.58 -3.48
C GLU A 217 16.91 6.91 -4.48
N PHE A 218 16.77 7.25 -5.77
CA PHE A 218 17.59 6.70 -6.84
C PHE A 218 17.57 7.64 -8.05
N ALA A 219 18.69 8.31 -8.30
CA ALA A 219 18.82 9.31 -9.36
C ALA A 219 18.94 8.65 -10.74
N LEU A 220 17.79 8.37 -11.38
CA LEU A 220 17.69 7.84 -12.73
C LEU A 220 17.09 8.91 -13.63
N THR A 221 17.74 9.21 -14.77
CA THR A 221 17.18 10.13 -15.77
C THR A 221 16.18 9.41 -16.68
N MET A 222 15.28 10.16 -17.32
CA MET A 222 14.34 9.59 -18.30
C MET A 222 15.05 9.01 -19.52
N ASP A 223 16.20 9.58 -19.89
CA ASP A 223 17.01 9.05 -20.99
C ASP A 223 17.67 7.72 -20.62
N ASP A 224 18.13 7.56 -19.36
CA ASP A 224 18.64 6.29 -18.85
C ASP A 224 17.53 5.23 -18.79
N ALA A 225 16.35 5.61 -18.33
CA ALA A 225 15.18 4.72 -18.29
C ALA A 225 14.79 4.27 -19.71
N GLN A 226 14.75 5.19 -20.67
CA GLN A 226 14.42 4.85 -22.06
C GLN A 226 15.48 3.93 -22.69
N ARG A 227 16.78 4.20 -22.47
CA ARG A 227 17.87 3.32 -22.96
C ARG A 227 17.78 1.93 -22.35
N ALA A 228 17.52 1.85 -21.05
CA ALA A 228 17.42 0.57 -20.36
C ALA A 228 16.22 -0.25 -20.85
N LEU A 229 15.04 0.36 -21.02
CA LEU A 229 13.86 -0.32 -21.58
C LEU A 229 14.06 -0.84 -23.01
N ALA A 230 14.96 -0.21 -23.78
CA ALA A 230 15.30 -0.62 -25.14
C ALA A 230 16.48 -1.61 -25.18
N SER A 231 17.09 -1.94 -24.05
CA SER A 231 18.22 -2.85 -24.01
C SER A 231 17.80 -4.30 -24.21
N PRO A 232 18.65 -5.16 -24.82
CA PRO A 232 18.35 -6.57 -25.00
C PRO A 232 18.06 -7.30 -23.68
N GLU A 233 18.69 -6.88 -22.59
CA GLU A 233 18.56 -7.47 -21.26
C GLU A 233 17.14 -7.29 -20.69
N LEU A 234 16.48 -6.17 -20.98
CA LEU A 234 15.15 -5.85 -20.44
C LEU A 234 14.06 -5.91 -21.51
N ALA A 235 14.38 -6.20 -22.75
CA ALA A 235 13.40 -6.18 -23.86
C ALA A 235 12.25 -7.18 -23.65
N ALA A 236 12.55 -8.35 -23.09
CA ALA A 236 11.55 -9.37 -22.79
C ALA A 236 10.54 -8.86 -21.75
N GLU A 237 11.04 -8.33 -20.62
CA GLU A 237 10.18 -7.78 -19.55
C GLU A 237 9.45 -6.52 -20.03
N ALA A 238 10.11 -5.65 -20.79
CA ALA A 238 9.49 -4.45 -21.34
C ALA A 238 8.30 -4.76 -22.27
N ALA A 239 8.33 -5.89 -22.99
CA ALA A 239 7.24 -6.33 -23.84
C ALA A 239 5.97 -6.69 -23.04
N HIS A 240 6.12 -7.09 -21.77
CA HIS A 240 5.01 -7.47 -20.89
C HIS A 240 4.33 -6.29 -20.17
N ALA A 241 4.84 -5.06 -20.31
CA ALA A 241 4.30 -3.89 -19.62
C ALA A 241 2.76 -3.73 -19.79
N GLY A 242 2.26 -3.96 -21.02
CA GLY A 242 0.85 -3.81 -21.39
C GLY A 242 -0.04 -5.02 -21.11
N ASP A 243 0.50 -6.10 -20.56
CA ASP A 243 -0.24 -7.32 -20.27
C ASP A 243 -1.28 -7.11 -19.16
N ASP A 244 -2.11 -8.13 -18.97
CA ASP A 244 -3.05 -8.17 -17.86
C ASP A 244 -2.38 -8.58 -16.55
N HIS A 245 -2.07 -7.58 -15.74
CA HIS A 245 -1.50 -7.80 -14.42
C HIS A 245 -2.56 -7.90 -13.31
N THR A 246 -3.85 -7.97 -13.62
CA THR A 246 -4.92 -8.08 -12.60
C THR A 246 -4.69 -9.26 -11.67
N ILE A 247 -4.71 -9.03 -10.35
CA ILE A 247 -4.67 -10.11 -9.35
C ILE A 247 -6.07 -10.68 -9.20
N PRO A 248 -6.31 -11.96 -9.54
CA PRO A 248 -7.63 -12.58 -9.38
C PRO A 248 -8.11 -12.52 -7.92
N GLY A 249 -9.41 -12.23 -7.72
CA GLY A 249 -10.00 -12.19 -6.40
C GLY A 249 -9.86 -10.87 -5.65
N VAL A 250 -9.06 -9.91 -6.13
CA VAL A 250 -9.01 -8.56 -5.54
C VAL A 250 -10.31 -7.83 -5.85
N ARG A 251 -10.96 -7.30 -4.80
CA ARG A 251 -12.30 -6.72 -4.84
C ARG A 251 -12.34 -5.21 -4.60
N ALA A 252 -11.23 -4.60 -4.19
CA ALA A 252 -11.14 -3.16 -3.90
C ALA A 252 -9.68 -2.70 -3.95
N ALA A 253 -9.45 -1.44 -4.36
CA ALA A 253 -8.11 -0.83 -4.37
C ALA A 253 -8.11 0.51 -3.63
N PHE A 254 -7.13 0.72 -2.76
CA PHE A 254 -6.91 1.97 -2.04
C PHE A 254 -5.52 2.53 -2.36
N ALA A 255 -5.45 3.65 -3.08
CA ALA A 255 -4.19 4.25 -3.50
C ALA A 255 -3.87 5.52 -2.68
N ILE A 256 -2.67 5.55 -2.10
CA ILE A 256 -2.15 6.70 -1.36
C ILE A 256 -1.17 7.43 -2.28
N ALA A 257 -1.46 8.69 -2.62
CA ALA A 257 -0.64 9.55 -3.47
C ALA A 257 -0.06 8.81 -4.70
N PRO A 258 -0.90 8.15 -5.55
CA PRO A 258 -0.41 7.32 -6.65
C PRO A 258 0.45 8.15 -7.61
N ALA A 259 1.63 7.64 -7.97
CA ALA A 259 2.54 8.22 -8.93
C ALA A 259 2.50 7.47 -10.28
N ILE A 260 3.20 7.97 -11.28
CA ILE A 260 3.36 7.32 -12.62
C ILE A 260 2.00 7.07 -13.32
N VAL A 261 0.94 7.76 -12.91
CA VAL A 261 -0.40 7.61 -13.50
C VAL A 261 -0.41 7.94 -14.99
N GLN A 262 0.55 8.73 -15.47
CA GLN A 262 0.74 9.05 -16.87
C GLN A 262 1.03 7.81 -17.75
N ALA A 263 1.51 6.72 -17.16
CA ALA A 263 1.65 5.43 -17.82
C ALA A 263 0.32 4.66 -17.95
N LEU A 264 -0.76 5.13 -17.32
CA LEU A 264 -2.07 4.48 -17.33
C LEU A 264 -3.02 5.28 -18.24
N PRO A 265 -3.34 4.78 -19.45
CA PRO A 265 -4.27 5.48 -20.34
C PRO A 265 -5.67 5.59 -19.72
N PRO A 266 -6.39 6.71 -19.92
CA PRO A 266 -7.72 6.93 -19.33
C PRO A 266 -8.71 5.79 -19.63
N GLU A 267 -8.66 5.24 -20.85
CA GLU A 267 -9.48 4.10 -21.27
C GLU A 267 -9.12 2.80 -20.52
N GLY A 268 -7.86 2.63 -20.10
CA GLY A 268 -7.40 1.56 -19.23
C GLY A 268 -7.94 1.72 -17.81
N LEU A 269 -7.85 2.93 -17.27
CA LEU A 269 -8.41 3.28 -15.96
C LEU A 269 -9.93 3.11 -15.92
N ALA A 270 -10.64 3.50 -16.97
CA ALA A 270 -12.10 3.33 -17.08
C ALA A 270 -12.55 1.85 -17.13
N ARG A 271 -11.66 0.91 -17.39
CA ARG A 271 -11.94 -0.54 -17.39
C ARG A 271 -11.93 -1.16 -16.00
N ILE A 272 -11.39 -0.48 -15.00
CA ILE A 272 -11.38 -0.97 -13.61
C ILE A 272 -12.82 -1.16 -13.15
N LYS A 273 -13.15 -2.38 -12.69
CA LYS A 273 -14.52 -2.79 -12.32
C LYS A 273 -14.76 -2.77 -10.82
N VAL A 274 -13.70 -2.83 -10.03
CA VAL A 274 -13.81 -2.83 -8.57
C VAL A 274 -13.82 -1.39 -8.03
N PRO A 275 -14.39 -1.16 -6.84
CA PRO A 275 -14.29 0.13 -6.17
C PRO A 275 -12.83 0.55 -5.98
N VAL A 276 -12.56 1.86 -6.20
CA VAL A 276 -11.25 2.47 -5.97
C VAL A 276 -11.42 3.69 -5.08
N ALA A 277 -10.52 3.84 -4.11
CA ALA A 277 -10.40 5.07 -3.35
C ALA A 277 -8.97 5.61 -3.44
N ILE A 278 -8.84 6.92 -3.54
CA ILE A 278 -7.56 7.64 -3.66
C ILE A 278 -7.50 8.72 -2.61
N ILE A 279 -6.42 8.76 -1.84
CA ILE A 279 -6.08 9.87 -0.95
C ILE A 279 -4.73 10.46 -1.38
N LEU A 280 -4.63 11.79 -1.37
CA LEU A 280 -3.41 12.50 -1.76
C LEU A 280 -3.34 13.88 -1.09
N GLY A 281 -2.19 14.53 -1.15
CA GLY A 281 -1.99 15.88 -0.68
C GLY A 281 -1.97 16.87 -1.85
N ASP A 282 -2.48 18.10 -1.68
CA ASP A 282 -2.49 19.13 -2.73
C ASP A 282 -1.14 19.84 -2.90
N ALA A 283 -0.22 19.69 -1.95
CA ALA A 283 1.12 20.25 -1.99
C ALA A 283 2.21 19.23 -2.37
N ASP A 284 1.82 18.13 -3.04
CA ASP A 284 2.73 17.06 -3.46
C ASP A 284 3.57 17.47 -4.70
N PRO A 285 4.89 17.69 -4.54
CA PRO A 285 5.75 18.05 -5.66
C PRO A 285 6.34 16.83 -6.39
N VAL A 286 6.23 15.61 -5.82
CA VAL A 286 6.80 14.37 -6.37
C VAL A 286 5.82 13.71 -7.33
N ALA A 287 4.56 13.56 -6.89
CA ALA A 287 3.47 13.08 -7.72
C ALA A 287 2.36 14.16 -7.80
N PRO A 288 2.57 15.26 -8.57
CA PRO A 288 1.64 16.37 -8.59
C PRO A 288 0.20 15.88 -8.82
N PRO A 289 -0.78 16.33 -7.99
CA PRO A 289 -2.14 15.81 -8.02
C PRO A 289 -2.82 15.89 -9.38
N ASP A 290 -2.64 17.01 -10.07
CA ASP A 290 -3.25 17.33 -11.35
C ASP A 290 -2.73 16.53 -12.54
N THR A 291 -1.58 15.87 -12.39
CA THR A 291 -1.00 14.96 -13.38
C THR A 291 -1.03 13.49 -12.94
N ASN A 292 -1.39 13.19 -11.69
CA ASN A 292 -1.41 11.84 -11.12
C ASN A 292 -2.77 11.48 -10.51
N GLY A 293 -2.93 11.50 -9.19
CA GLY A 293 -4.09 10.93 -8.52
C GLY A 293 -5.43 11.55 -8.88
N VAL A 294 -5.50 12.85 -9.17
CA VAL A 294 -6.73 13.51 -9.66
C VAL A 294 -7.10 13.03 -11.05
N VAL A 295 -6.10 12.78 -11.92
CA VAL A 295 -6.32 12.22 -13.26
C VAL A 295 -6.89 10.81 -13.15
N ALA A 296 -6.31 9.96 -12.30
CA ALA A 296 -6.81 8.62 -12.05
C ALA A 296 -8.25 8.64 -11.53
N ALA A 297 -8.54 9.47 -10.52
CA ALA A 297 -9.87 9.57 -9.94
C ALA A 297 -10.94 10.02 -10.95
N LYS A 298 -10.59 10.92 -11.87
CA LYS A 298 -11.50 11.35 -12.94
C LYS A 298 -11.76 10.29 -13.99
N ALA A 299 -10.79 9.42 -14.26
CA ALA A 299 -10.89 8.39 -15.30
C ALA A 299 -11.54 7.11 -14.81
N ILE A 300 -11.41 6.77 -13.51
CA ILE A 300 -12.00 5.58 -12.91
C ILE A 300 -13.46 5.84 -12.56
N VAL A 301 -14.36 4.99 -13.05
CA VAL A 301 -15.80 5.13 -12.76
C VAL A 301 -16.04 4.95 -11.26
N HIS A 302 -16.68 5.95 -10.64
CA HIS A 302 -17.01 5.97 -9.20
C HIS A 302 -15.80 5.86 -8.25
N ALA A 303 -14.63 6.40 -8.63
CA ALA A 303 -13.52 6.51 -7.70
C ALA A 303 -13.85 7.52 -6.58
N GLU A 304 -13.52 7.16 -5.35
CA GLU A 304 -13.52 8.09 -4.22
C GLU A 304 -12.20 8.85 -4.19
N LEU A 305 -12.25 10.18 -4.07
CA LEU A 305 -11.05 11.01 -3.96
C LEU A 305 -11.11 11.86 -2.70
N LYS A 306 -10.04 11.83 -1.91
CA LYS A 306 -9.80 12.75 -0.80
C LYS A 306 -8.49 13.50 -1.02
N VAL A 307 -8.57 14.82 -1.03
CA VAL A 307 -7.39 15.71 -1.15
C VAL A 307 -7.16 16.37 0.21
N LEU A 308 -5.93 16.27 0.72
CA LEU A 308 -5.52 16.82 2.00
C LEU A 308 -4.78 18.15 1.77
N PRO A 309 -5.26 19.27 2.34
CA PRO A 309 -4.65 20.58 2.13
C PRO A 309 -3.27 20.68 2.79
N GLY A 310 -2.30 21.21 2.04
CA GLY A 310 -0.91 21.44 2.48
C GLY A 310 -0.06 20.18 2.64
N VAL A 311 -0.60 19.00 2.41
CA VAL A 311 0.09 17.72 2.55
C VAL A 311 0.97 17.47 1.31
N GLY A 312 2.24 17.14 1.54
CA GLY A 312 3.20 16.75 0.51
C GLY A 312 3.32 15.23 0.38
N HIS A 313 4.17 14.79 -0.56
CA HIS A 313 4.34 13.36 -0.86
C HIS A 313 4.85 12.56 0.33
N TYR A 314 5.91 13.04 0.95
CA TYR A 314 6.61 12.33 2.03
C TYR A 314 5.92 12.45 3.39
N ASP A 315 4.85 13.26 3.51
CA ASP A 315 4.00 13.30 4.70
C ASP A 315 3.26 11.96 4.93
N PHE A 316 3.19 11.10 3.91
CA PHE A 316 2.65 9.74 3.99
C PHE A 316 3.69 8.67 4.37
N LEU A 317 4.97 9.00 4.52
CA LEU A 317 5.97 8.06 5.05
C LEU A 317 5.83 7.90 6.56
N ALA A 318 6.55 6.93 7.15
CA ALA A 318 6.64 6.78 8.60
C ALA A 318 7.06 8.10 9.27
N ALA A 319 6.58 8.33 10.50
CA ALA A 319 6.85 9.56 11.23
C ALA A 319 8.35 9.74 11.49
N CYS A 320 8.86 10.90 11.11
CA CYS A 320 10.27 11.24 11.34
C CYS A 320 10.55 11.49 12.82
N THR A 321 11.65 10.94 13.33
CA THR A 321 12.19 11.31 14.65
C THR A 321 12.86 12.68 14.58
N PRO A 322 13.21 13.31 15.72
CA PRO A 322 14.05 14.51 15.70
C PRO A 322 15.40 14.30 14.98
N ALA A 323 16.01 13.11 15.10
CA ALA A 323 17.22 12.75 14.38
C ALA A 323 16.94 12.61 12.88
N GLY A 324 15.79 12.01 12.49
CA GLY A 324 15.35 11.93 11.11
C GLY A 324 15.14 13.32 10.50
N VAL A 325 14.47 14.23 11.18
CA VAL A 325 14.27 15.62 10.73
C VAL A 325 15.61 16.32 10.48
N ALA A 326 16.62 16.06 11.32
CA ALA A 326 17.94 16.68 11.18
C ALA A 326 18.78 16.07 10.04
N ALA A 327 18.60 14.78 9.72
CA ALA A 327 19.52 14.03 8.86
C ALA A 327 18.91 13.63 7.51
N VAL A 328 17.58 13.53 7.38
CA VAL A 328 16.91 12.93 6.21
C VAL A 328 16.15 13.99 5.42
N PRO A 329 16.54 14.27 4.17
CA PRO A 329 15.86 15.27 3.35
C PRO A 329 14.35 14.99 3.09
N LEU A 330 13.93 13.72 3.20
CA LEU A 330 12.51 13.33 3.07
C LEU A 330 11.69 13.78 4.28
N CYS A 331 12.33 14.10 5.40
CA CYS A 331 11.69 14.58 6.63
C CYS A 331 11.46 16.11 6.65
N ALA A 332 11.60 16.80 5.53
CA ALA A 332 11.20 18.21 5.40
C ALA A 332 9.67 18.36 5.34
N ILE A 333 9.01 17.93 6.41
CA ILE A 333 7.56 17.85 6.56
C ILE A 333 6.96 19.23 6.83
N LYS A 334 5.85 19.56 6.17
CA LYS A 334 5.18 20.86 6.30
C LYS A 334 3.95 20.84 7.21
N VAL A 335 3.33 19.67 7.35
CA VAL A 335 2.12 19.48 8.16
C VAL A 335 2.36 18.34 9.17
N PRO A 336 1.65 18.32 10.31
CA PRO A 336 1.79 17.22 11.27
C PRO A 336 1.42 15.86 10.62
N GLN A 337 2.37 14.92 10.56
CA GLN A 337 2.18 13.61 9.92
C GLN A 337 1.09 12.77 10.58
N ASP A 338 0.89 12.90 11.90
CA ASP A 338 -0.16 12.20 12.63
C ASP A 338 -1.56 12.48 12.05
N ARG A 339 -1.84 13.73 11.65
CA ARG A 339 -3.11 14.10 11.02
C ARG A 339 -3.26 13.50 9.62
N THR A 340 -2.18 13.51 8.84
CA THR A 340 -2.14 12.88 7.51
C THR A 340 -2.36 11.39 7.61
N HIS A 341 -1.66 10.72 8.53
CA HIS A 341 -1.80 9.30 8.79
C HIS A 341 -3.21 8.94 9.25
N GLN A 342 -3.76 9.68 10.23
CA GLN A 342 -5.11 9.41 10.73
C GLN A 342 -6.15 9.58 9.62
N ALA A 343 -6.03 10.62 8.78
CA ALA A 343 -6.94 10.83 7.65
C ALA A 343 -6.90 9.70 6.62
N ALA A 344 -5.71 9.13 6.37
CA ALA A 344 -5.54 7.99 5.47
C ALA A 344 -6.08 6.69 6.07
N ILE A 345 -5.81 6.44 7.36
CA ILE A 345 -6.33 5.26 8.09
C ILE A 345 -7.87 5.30 8.13
N ASP A 346 -8.47 6.42 8.52
CA ASP A 346 -9.93 6.56 8.63
C ASP A 346 -10.61 6.30 7.28
N MET A 347 -10.06 6.89 6.20
CA MET A 347 -10.61 6.69 4.86
C MET A 347 -10.48 5.23 4.41
N ALA A 348 -9.31 4.60 4.63
CA ALA A 348 -9.06 3.22 4.25
C ALA A 348 -9.98 2.25 5.01
N LEU A 349 -10.11 2.41 6.33
CA LEU A 349 -10.99 1.59 7.17
C LEU A 349 -12.45 1.73 6.76
N ALA A 350 -12.93 2.95 6.51
CA ALA A 350 -14.29 3.19 6.03
C ALA A 350 -14.49 2.54 4.65
N PHE A 351 -13.54 2.69 3.75
CA PHE A 351 -13.57 2.13 2.40
C PHE A 351 -13.57 0.59 2.41
N PHE A 352 -12.61 -0.04 3.10
CA PHE A 352 -12.51 -1.49 3.12
C PHE A 352 -13.68 -2.17 3.87
N ARG A 353 -14.23 -1.54 4.92
CA ARG A 353 -15.46 -2.04 5.56
C ARG A 353 -16.65 -2.08 4.61
N ARG A 354 -16.80 -1.08 3.74
CA ARG A 354 -17.89 -1.04 2.75
C ARG A 354 -17.69 -2.05 1.63
N THR A 355 -16.45 -2.27 1.19
CA THR A 355 -16.14 -3.04 -0.01
C THR A 355 -15.82 -4.52 0.26
N LEU A 356 -15.21 -4.82 1.40
CA LEU A 356 -14.83 -6.17 1.81
C LEU A 356 -15.69 -6.71 2.97
N GLY A 357 -16.49 -5.87 3.60
CA GLY A 357 -17.18 -6.20 4.85
C GLY A 357 -16.32 -5.93 6.08
N ALA A 358 -16.94 -5.99 7.26
CA ALA A 358 -16.23 -5.88 8.54
C ALA A 358 -15.33 -7.12 8.73
N PRO A 359 -14.13 -6.95 9.31
CA PRO A 359 -13.25 -8.05 9.71
C PRO A 359 -13.84 -8.92 10.80
#